data_410900d19ff6c67bec49748494c4306f
#
_entry.id   410900d19ff6c67bec49748494c4306f
#
_cell.length_a   1.000
_cell.length_b   1.000
_cell.length_c   1.000
_cell.angle_alpha   90.00
_cell.angle_beta   90.00
_cell.angle_gamma   90.00
#
_symmetry.space_group_name_H-M   'P 1'
#
loop_
_entity.id
_entity.type
_entity.pdbx_description
1 polymer ?
#
loop_
_entity_poly.entity_id
_entity_poly.type
_entity_poly.pdbx_seq_one_letter_code
_entity_poly.pdbx_strand_id
1 'polypeptide(L)'
;QHPHPMLVTGLGENAADVFLPAVVQDLYDRCQGSILLIVPDEKEVLKLSGVLSTYDISVQSFPFRDPILHKVTASREYEQQRLGVLFQICSGAVQVVLTTPDALMQYTMPRDVLLSRTMTLQYGQSYDLQALLDFLTRAGYHRCEMVDGKGQFSLRGGILDIFPVQNDNPVRLEFFGDEIDQMGIFDPVTQRKIEQITACTITPAREILPDDVQTNVILHLIAQLQKKASDPQLQKRLEEEADALRENTD
;
A
#
# COMPACT_ATOMS: atom_id res chain seq x y z
N GLN A 1 24.87 19.37 -10.99
CA GLN A 1 25.11 18.82 -12.34
C GLN A 1 24.02 17.80 -12.60
N HIS A 2 23.22 17.99 -13.65
CA HIS A 2 22.27 16.96 -14.05
C HIS A 2 23.07 15.75 -14.54
N PRO A 3 22.87 14.54 -14.00
CA PRO A 3 23.54 13.35 -14.49
C PRO A 3 23.14 13.11 -15.95
N HIS A 4 24.13 12.96 -16.82
CA HIS A 4 23.85 12.56 -18.19
C HIS A 4 23.46 11.08 -18.23
N PRO A 5 22.53 10.68 -19.11
CA PRO A 5 22.20 9.28 -19.27
C PRO A 5 23.45 8.49 -19.70
N MET A 6 23.65 7.33 -19.09
CA MET A 6 24.76 6.42 -19.37
C MET A 6 24.21 5.15 -20.02
N LEU A 7 24.78 4.75 -21.15
CA LEU A 7 24.47 3.50 -21.81
C LEU A 7 25.58 2.47 -21.51
N VAL A 8 25.19 1.33 -20.96
CA VAL A 8 26.07 0.18 -20.74
C VAL A 8 25.68 -0.93 -21.71
N THR A 9 26.63 -1.42 -22.48
CA THR A 9 26.42 -2.49 -23.49
C THR A 9 27.47 -3.58 -23.35
N GLY A 10 27.21 -4.75 -23.93
CA GLY A 10 28.19 -5.86 -23.97
C GLY A 10 28.22 -6.70 -22.69
N LEU A 11 27.25 -6.54 -21.79
CA LEU A 11 27.10 -7.42 -20.63
C LEU A 11 26.53 -8.77 -21.11
N GLY A 12 27.24 -9.87 -20.83
CA GLY A 12 26.68 -11.21 -21.02
C GLY A 12 25.58 -11.52 -20.00
N GLU A 13 24.78 -12.57 -20.25
CA GLU A 13 23.59 -12.91 -19.44
C GLU A 13 23.84 -12.97 -17.92
N ASN A 14 25.00 -13.47 -17.49
CA ASN A 14 25.35 -13.58 -16.07
C ASN A 14 26.16 -12.38 -15.55
N ALA A 15 26.70 -11.55 -16.41
CA ALA A 15 27.48 -10.38 -16.00
C ALA A 15 26.59 -9.30 -15.40
N ALA A 16 25.33 -9.19 -15.84
CA ALA A 16 24.36 -8.26 -15.29
C ALA A 16 24.06 -8.53 -13.82
N ASP A 17 24.02 -9.81 -13.42
CA ASP A 17 23.72 -10.23 -12.04
C ASP A 17 24.84 -9.86 -11.04
N VAL A 18 26.06 -9.63 -11.50
CA VAL A 18 27.19 -9.14 -10.68
C VAL A 18 27.39 -7.64 -10.80
N PHE A 19 27.21 -7.10 -12.01
CA PHE A 19 27.41 -5.68 -12.28
C PHE A 19 26.34 -4.80 -11.65
N LEU A 20 25.07 -5.23 -11.73
CA LEU A 20 23.94 -4.44 -11.25
C LEU A 20 23.98 -4.18 -9.74
N PRO A 21 24.25 -5.17 -8.85
CA PRO A 21 24.38 -4.91 -7.41
C PRO A 21 25.47 -3.87 -7.10
N ALA A 22 26.62 -3.96 -7.76
CA ALA A 22 27.72 -3.02 -7.54
C ALA A 22 27.33 -1.59 -7.97
N VAL A 23 26.64 -1.43 -9.10
CA VAL A 23 26.14 -0.11 -9.56
C VAL A 23 25.08 0.43 -8.60
N VAL A 24 24.16 -0.42 -8.15
CA VAL A 24 23.11 -0.04 -7.21
C VAL A 24 23.73 0.46 -5.89
N GLN A 25 24.71 -0.27 -5.36
CA GLN A 25 25.37 0.12 -4.11
C GLN A 25 26.10 1.46 -4.27
N ASP A 26 26.89 1.64 -5.35
CA ASP A 26 27.58 2.90 -5.62
C ASP A 26 26.63 4.09 -5.80
N LEU A 27 25.51 3.88 -6.50
CA LEU A 27 24.49 4.92 -6.68
C LEU A 27 23.78 5.26 -5.37
N TYR A 28 23.43 4.26 -4.56
CA TYR A 28 22.77 4.48 -3.28
C TYR A 28 23.66 5.27 -2.32
N ASP A 29 24.95 4.93 -2.23
CA ASP A 29 25.93 5.62 -1.40
C ASP A 29 26.13 7.09 -1.81
N ARG A 30 26.03 7.39 -3.12
CA ARG A 30 26.19 8.76 -3.66
C ARG A 30 24.93 9.60 -3.60
N CYS A 31 23.77 9.00 -3.85
CA CYS A 31 22.53 9.76 -4.08
C CYS A 31 21.66 9.88 -2.80
N GLN A 32 21.87 9.04 -1.80
CA GLN A 32 21.10 8.99 -0.53
C GLN A 32 19.57 8.93 -0.75
N GLY A 33 19.14 8.33 -1.83
CA GLY A 33 17.73 8.18 -2.20
C GLY A 33 17.44 6.81 -2.76
N SER A 34 16.16 6.45 -2.83
CA SER A 34 15.76 5.18 -3.43
C SER A 34 16.07 5.13 -4.93
N ILE A 35 16.52 3.96 -5.39
CA ILE A 35 16.83 3.69 -6.79
C ILE A 35 15.64 2.97 -7.42
N LEU A 36 15.16 3.47 -8.54
CA LEU A 36 14.12 2.84 -9.34
C LEU A 36 14.75 2.00 -10.46
N LEU A 37 14.52 0.70 -10.44
CA LEU A 37 14.90 -0.22 -11.50
C LEU A 37 13.66 -0.65 -12.30
N ILE A 38 13.66 -0.32 -13.59
CA ILE A 38 12.59 -0.68 -14.51
C ILE A 38 13.04 -1.86 -15.34
N VAL A 39 12.31 -2.96 -15.29
CA VAL A 39 12.59 -4.21 -15.99
C VAL A 39 11.45 -4.59 -16.93
N PRO A 40 11.70 -5.42 -17.95
CA PRO A 40 10.71 -5.69 -18.98
C PRO A 40 9.42 -6.35 -18.48
N ASP A 41 9.53 -7.24 -17.48
CA ASP A 41 8.42 -8.07 -17.00
C ASP A 41 8.59 -8.53 -15.54
N GLU A 42 7.54 -9.12 -14.98
CA GLU A 42 7.48 -9.61 -13.60
C GLU A 42 8.46 -10.78 -13.33
N LYS A 43 8.84 -11.54 -14.35
CA LYS A 43 9.82 -12.62 -14.20
C LYS A 43 11.20 -12.05 -13.88
N GLU A 44 11.58 -10.98 -14.57
CA GLU A 44 12.84 -10.29 -14.31
C GLU A 44 12.80 -9.54 -12.97
N VAL A 45 11.64 -9.01 -12.54
CA VAL A 45 11.45 -8.46 -11.17
C VAL A 45 11.80 -9.52 -10.13
N LEU A 46 11.23 -10.72 -10.23
CA LEU A 46 11.48 -11.81 -9.28
C LEU A 46 12.95 -12.25 -9.28
N LYS A 47 13.55 -12.42 -10.46
CA LYS A 47 14.97 -12.80 -10.60
C LYS A 47 15.89 -11.78 -9.94
N LEU A 48 15.76 -10.50 -10.29
CA LEU A 48 16.63 -9.44 -9.77
C LEU A 48 16.39 -9.16 -8.30
N SER A 49 15.16 -9.28 -7.80
CA SER A 49 14.88 -9.21 -6.37
C SER A 49 15.69 -10.25 -5.59
N GLY A 50 15.72 -11.51 -6.08
CA GLY A 50 16.54 -12.56 -5.49
C GLY A 50 18.04 -12.25 -5.55
N VAL A 51 18.54 -11.78 -6.70
CA VAL A 51 19.96 -11.42 -6.87
C VAL A 51 20.34 -10.31 -5.91
N LEU A 52 19.61 -9.17 -5.89
CA LEU A 52 19.95 -8.03 -5.05
C LEU A 52 19.88 -8.35 -3.55
N SER A 53 18.93 -9.18 -3.15
CA SER A 53 18.81 -9.63 -1.75
C SER A 53 20.01 -10.44 -1.28
N THR A 54 20.74 -11.13 -2.17
CA THR A 54 21.99 -11.85 -1.80
C THR A 54 23.15 -10.92 -1.45
N TYR A 55 23.03 -9.62 -1.78
CA TYR A 55 24.01 -8.58 -1.48
C TYR A 55 23.55 -7.65 -0.34
N ASP A 56 22.57 -8.08 0.48
CA ASP A 56 21.99 -7.32 1.58
C ASP A 56 21.37 -5.97 1.16
N ILE A 57 20.97 -5.86 -0.11
CA ILE A 57 20.29 -4.67 -0.64
C ILE A 57 18.79 -4.78 -0.34
N SER A 58 18.23 -3.76 0.32
CA SER A 58 16.79 -3.67 0.59
C SER A 58 16.01 -3.40 -0.70
N VAL A 59 15.28 -4.41 -1.18
CA VAL A 59 14.53 -4.38 -2.44
C VAL A 59 13.04 -4.53 -2.18
N GLN A 60 12.24 -3.71 -2.87
CA GLN A 60 10.79 -3.82 -2.90
C GLN A 60 10.29 -3.91 -4.34
N SER A 61 9.29 -4.74 -4.57
CA SER A 61 8.62 -4.85 -5.86
C SER A 61 7.39 -3.94 -5.87
N PHE A 62 7.30 -3.05 -6.88
CA PHE A 62 6.13 -2.22 -7.12
C PHE A 62 5.32 -2.82 -8.28
N PRO A 63 4.25 -3.59 -7.97
CA PRO A 63 3.56 -4.40 -8.95
C PRO A 63 2.57 -3.61 -9.81
N PHE A 64 2.23 -4.16 -10.96
CA PHE A 64 1.08 -3.74 -11.76
C PHE A 64 -0.22 -4.13 -11.04
N ARG A 65 -1.17 -3.19 -10.99
CA ARG A 65 -2.52 -3.44 -10.50
C ARG A 65 -3.46 -3.66 -11.68
N ASP A 66 -3.98 -4.88 -11.82
CA ASP A 66 -4.95 -5.16 -12.87
C ASP A 66 -6.29 -4.45 -12.60
N PRO A 67 -6.68 -3.46 -13.41
CA PRO A 67 -7.92 -2.73 -13.21
C PRO A 67 -9.19 -3.57 -13.48
N ILE A 68 -9.05 -4.72 -14.13
CA ILE A 68 -10.19 -5.60 -14.48
C ILE A 68 -10.56 -6.51 -13.31
N LEU A 69 -9.61 -6.79 -12.41
CA LEU A 69 -9.76 -7.73 -11.30
C LEU A 69 -10.19 -7.08 -9.98
N HIS A 70 -10.82 -5.90 -9.99
CA HIS A 70 -11.21 -5.15 -8.76
C HIS A 70 -12.00 -5.97 -7.72
N LYS A 71 -12.71 -7.02 -8.16
CA LYS A 71 -13.52 -7.89 -7.30
C LYS A 71 -12.77 -9.12 -6.78
N VAL A 72 -11.49 -9.30 -7.16
CA VAL A 72 -10.69 -10.46 -6.76
C VAL A 72 -9.74 -10.06 -5.63
N THR A 73 -9.65 -10.90 -4.60
CA THR A 73 -8.77 -10.70 -3.42
C THR A 73 -7.33 -10.36 -3.81
N ALA A 74 -6.80 -11.01 -4.85
CA ALA A 74 -5.45 -10.75 -5.37
C ALA A 74 -5.22 -9.30 -5.83
N SER A 75 -6.24 -8.63 -6.37
CA SER A 75 -6.12 -7.22 -6.78
C SER A 75 -5.93 -6.27 -5.59
N ARG A 76 -6.53 -6.60 -4.43
CA ARG A 76 -6.34 -5.82 -3.20
C ARG A 76 -4.94 -6.00 -2.62
N GLU A 77 -4.38 -7.19 -2.68
CA GLU A 77 -3.01 -7.45 -2.23
C GLU A 77 -1.99 -6.62 -3.01
N TYR A 78 -2.12 -6.54 -4.33
CA TYR A 78 -1.27 -5.68 -5.16
C TYR A 78 -1.43 -4.19 -4.85
N GLU A 79 -2.67 -3.71 -4.64
CA GLU A 79 -2.93 -2.33 -4.23
C GLU A 79 -2.27 -2.01 -2.88
N GLN A 80 -2.40 -2.90 -1.91
CA GLN A 80 -1.81 -2.76 -0.58
C GLN A 80 -0.28 -2.83 -0.62
N GLN A 81 0.29 -3.72 -1.45
CA GLN A 81 1.73 -3.79 -1.68
C GLN A 81 2.26 -2.48 -2.27
N ARG A 82 1.58 -1.91 -3.29
CA ARG A 82 1.94 -0.62 -3.88
C ARG A 82 1.96 0.49 -2.84
N LEU A 83 0.92 0.59 -2.00
CA LEU A 83 0.85 1.57 -0.92
C LEU A 83 1.99 1.41 0.09
N GLY A 84 2.31 0.17 0.47
CA GLY A 84 3.44 -0.13 1.35
C GLY A 84 4.77 0.34 0.76
N VAL A 85 5.01 0.07 -0.53
CA VAL A 85 6.23 0.53 -1.24
C VAL A 85 6.27 2.05 -1.35
N LEU A 86 5.15 2.71 -1.70
CA LEU A 86 5.08 4.17 -1.75
C LEU A 86 5.41 4.80 -0.39
N PHE A 87 4.91 4.22 0.70
CA PHE A 87 5.22 4.69 2.04
C PHE A 87 6.70 4.50 2.38
N GLN A 88 7.31 3.35 2.03
CA GLN A 88 8.73 3.10 2.23
C GLN A 88 9.62 4.06 1.42
N ILE A 89 9.22 4.42 0.21
CA ILE A 89 9.90 5.47 -0.58
C ILE A 89 9.81 6.81 0.17
N CYS A 90 8.63 7.18 0.65
CA CYS A 90 8.41 8.45 1.36
C CYS A 90 9.19 8.55 2.67
N SER A 91 9.39 7.43 3.37
CA SER A 91 10.14 7.34 4.63
C SER A 91 11.65 7.09 4.44
N GLY A 92 12.11 6.86 3.21
CA GLY A 92 13.51 6.51 2.92
C GLY A 92 13.92 5.12 3.40
N ALA A 93 12.96 4.23 3.65
CA ALA A 93 13.21 2.89 4.20
C ALA A 93 13.60 1.83 3.16
N VAL A 94 13.49 2.14 1.86
CA VAL A 94 13.82 1.22 0.76
C VAL A 94 14.98 1.75 -0.07
N GLN A 95 15.95 0.89 -0.38
CA GLN A 95 17.08 1.23 -1.24
C GLN A 95 16.72 1.10 -2.73
N VAL A 96 16.06 0.01 -3.11
CA VAL A 96 15.72 -0.30 -4.50
C VAL A 96 14.25 -0.63 -4.64
N VAL A 97 13.62 -0.02 -5.63
CA VAL A 97 12.28 -0.37 -6.09
C VAL A 97 12.37 -0.99 -7.48
N LEU A 98 11.97 -2.24 -7.61
CA LEU A 98 11.83 -2.96 -8.88
C LEU A 98 10.41 -2.83 -9.40
N THR A 99 10.27 -2.53 -10.70
CA THR A 99 8.96 -2.36 -11.32
C THR A 99 9.00 -2.61 -12.83
N THR A 100 7.82 -2.72 -13.43
CA THR A 100 7.64 -2.83 -14.88
C THR A 100 7.13 -1.52 -15.48
N PRO A 101 7.29 -1.27 -16.80
CA PRO A 101 6.73 -0.09 -17.46
C PRO A 101 5.22 0.03 -17.26
N ASP A 102 4.48 -1.08 -17.32
CA ASP A 102 3.03 -1.10 -17.15
C ASP A 102 2.60 -0.64 -15.74
N ALA A 103 3.35 -1.04 -14.71
CA ALA A 103 3.09 -0.60 -13.34
C ALA A 103 3.36 0.89 -13.15
N LEU A 104 4.42 1.43 -13.78
CA LEU A 104 4.76 2.86 -13.73
C LEU A 104 3.76 3.75 -14.48
N MET A 105 3.12 3.22 -15.52
CA MET A 105 2.11 3.96 -16.28
C MET A 105 0.79 4.14 -15.53
N GLN A 106 0.62 3.47 -14.39
CA GLN A 106 -0.58 3.60 -13.56
C GLN A 106 -0.48 4.82 -12.64
N TYR A 107 -1.63 5.48 -12.45
CA TYR A 107 -1.75 6.52 -11.41
C TYR A 107 -1.50 5.93 -10.03
N THR A 108 -0.83 6.69 -9.19
CA THR A 108 -0.55 6.35 -7.80
C THR A 108 -1.07 7.44 -6.88
N MET A 109 -1.22 7.12 -5.58
CA MET A 109 -1.53 8.13 -4.58
C MET A 109 -0.39 9.15 -4.48
N PRO A 110 -0.66 10.48 -4.59
CA PRO A 110 0.36 11.50 -4.41
C PRO A 110 0.98 11.45 -3.00
N ARG A 111 2.26 11.81 -2.90
CA ARG A 111 3.03 11.75 -1.65
C ARG A 111 2.37 12.52 -0.50
N ASP A 112 1.92 13.74 -0.76
CA ASP A 112 1.28 14.61 0.22
C ASP A 112 -0.05 14.03 0.72
N VAL A 113 -0.83 13.41 -0.17
CA VAL A 113 -2.07 12.71 0.17
C VAL A 113 -1.77 11.47 1.01
N LEU A 114 -0.79 10.66 0.62
CA LEU A 114 -0.37 9.47 1.38
C LEU A 114 0.03 9.85 2.81
N LEU A 115 0.90 10.85 2.95
CA LEU A 115 1.41 11.28 4.26
C LEU A 115 0.32 11.95 5.12
N SER A 116 -0.59 12.74 4.53
CA SER A 116 -1.70 13.37 5.26
C SER A 116 -2.73 12.35 5.76
N ARG A 117 -2.80 11.19 5.14
CA ARG A 117 -3.66 10.06 5.53
C ARG A 117 -2.92 8.95 6.29
N THR A 118 -1.71 9.23 6.74
CA THR A 118 -0.91 8.33 7.57
C THR A 118 -0.91 8.83 9.02
N MET A 119 -1.10 7.93 9.97
CA MET A 119 -1.09 8.22 11.40
C MET A 119 -0.15 7.26 12.12
N THR A 120 0.61 7.78 13.09
CA THR A 120 1.42 6.94 13.98
C THR A 120 0.83 6.98 15.39
N LEU A 121 0.41 5.81 15.86
CA LEU A 121 -0.05 5.61 17.23
C LEU A 121 1.13 5.24 18.12
N GLN A 122 1.13 5.73 19.37
CA GLN A 122 2.22 5.51 20.34
C GLN A 122 1.65 5.02 21.67
N TYR A 123 2.35 4.08 22.27
CA TYR A 123 2.07 3.59 23.63
C TYR A 123 2.09 4.76 24.63
N GLY A 124 1.17 4.75 25.58
CA GLY A 124 1.06 5.77 26.62
C GLY A 124 0.49 7.11 26.15
N GLN A 125 0.02 7.22 24.92
CA GLN A 125 -0.64 8.41 24.41
C GLN A 125 -2.16 8.23 24.40
N SER A 126 -2.88 9.35 24.60
CA SER A 126 -4.35 9.36 24.58
C SER A 126 -4.86 9.69 23.18
N TYR A 127 -5.88 8.94 22.74
CA TYR A 127 -6.55 9.13 21.47
C TYR A 127 -8.07 9.07 21.67
N ASP A 128 -8.79 9.98 21.02
CA ASP A 128 -10.24 9.85 20.89
C ASP A 128 -10.55 8.61 20.03
N LEU A 129 -11.14 7.60 20.66
CA LEU A 129 -11.41 6.32 20.01
C LEU A 129 -12.36 6.47 18.80
N GLN A 130 -13.38 7.36 18.90
CA GLN A 130 -14.30 7.56 17.79
C GLN A 130 -13.60 8.24 16.61
N ALA A 131 -12.79 9.27 16.88
CA ALA A 131 -11.99 9.93 15.84
C ALA A 131 -11.00 8.96 15.17
N LEU A 132 -10.45 8.01 15.93
CA LEU A 132 -9.57 6.96 15.40
C LEU A 132 -10.32 5.97 14.49
N LEU A 133 -11.53 5.56 14.86
CA LEU A 133 -12.37 4.69 14.02
C LEU A 133 -12.78 5.39 12.73
N ASP A 134 -13.14 6.68 12.81
CA ASP A 134 -13.47 7.51 11.65
C ASP A 134 -12.26 7.69 10.73
N PHE A 135 -11.05 7.85 11.32
CA PHE A 135 -9.81 7.88 10.55
C PHE A 135 -9.57 6.56 9.81
N LEU A 136 -9.70 5.41 10.48
CA LEU A 136 -9.52 4.10 9.87
C LEU A 136 -10.49 3.89 8.70
N THR A 137 -11.76 4.22 8.89
CA THR A 137 -12.79 4.13 7.84
C THR A 137 -12.43 5.02 6.64
N ARG A 138 -12.05 6.29 6.87
CA ARG A 138 -11.62 7.22 5.81
C ARG A 138 -10.29 6.83 5.16
N ALA A 139 -9.43 6.10 5.87
CA ALA A 139 -8.22 5.53 5.32
C ALA A 139 -8.46 4.24 4.51
N GLY A 140 -9.72 3.81 4.38
CA GLY A 140 -10.12 2.66 3.56
C GLY A 140 -10.02 1.32 4.27
N TYR A 141 -9.88 1.31 5.61
CA TYR A 141 -9.94 0.08 6.39
C TYR A 141 -11.38 -0.39 6.53
N HIS A 142 -11.56 -1.70 6.47
CA HIS A 142 -12.86 -2.35 6.64
C HIS A 142 -13.06 -2.84 8.07
N ARG A 143 -14.21 -2.48 8.68
CA ARG A 143 -14.57 -2.97 10.01
C ARG A 143 -15.06 -4.41 9.92
N CYS A 144 -14.56 -5.29 10.79
CA CYS A 144 -14.93 -6.69 10.87
C CYS A 144 -15.09 -7.14 12.34
N GLU A 145 -15.62 -8.35 12.56
CA GLU A 145 -15.72 -8.92 13.91
C GLU A 145 -14.36 -9.41 14.41
N MET A 146 -13.56 -10.00 13.53
CA MET A 146 -12.22 -10.51 13.80
C MET A 146 -11.29 -10.18 12.64
N VAL A 147 -10.10 -9.65 12.96
CA VAL A 147 -9.10 -9.26 11.97
C VAL A 147 -8.33 -10.49 11.50
N ASP A 148 -8.42 -10.79 10.21
CA ASP A 148 -7.73 -11.90 9.54
C ASP A 148 -6.97 -11.49 8.27
N GLY A 149 -7.12 -10.24 7.83
CA GLY A 149 -6.49 -9.74 6.61
C GLY A 149 -6.07 -8.27 6.69
N LYS A 150 -5.14 -7.89 5.84
CA LYS A 150 -4.65 -6.51 5.73
C LYS A 150 -5.78 -5.55 5.38
N GLY A 151 -5.72 -4.34 5.94
CA GLY A 151 -6.73 -3.31 5.72
C GLY A 151 -8.04 -3.54 6.49
N GLN A 152 -8.01 -4.38 7.52
CA GLN A 152 -9.13 -4.63 8.43
C GLN A 152 -8.89 -4.04 9.80
N PHE A 153 -9.97 -3.72 10.51
CA PHE A 153 -9.94 -3.41 11.94
C PHE A 153 -11.17 -3.95 12.67
N SER A 154 -11.02 -4.18 13.97
CA SER A 154 -12.07 -4.67 14.86
C SER A 154 -12.00 -3.96 16.21
N LEU A 155 -13.14 -3.49 16.71
CA LEU A 155 -13.25 -2.93 18.05
C LEU A 155 -14.15 -3.81 18.91
N ARG A 156 -13.61 -4.26 20.04
CA ARG A 156 -14.33 -5.07 21.05
C ARG A 156 -14.06 -4.51 22.44
N GLY A 157 -15.02 -3.75 22.96
CA GLY A 157 -14.83 -3.01 24.21
C GLY A 157 -13.70 -2.00 24.10
N GLY A 158 -12.68 -2.09 24.94
CA GLY A 158 -11.47 -1.24 24.89
C GLY A 158 -10.33 -1.81 24.06
N ILE A 159 -10.55 -2.87 23.25
CA ILE A 159 -9.51 -3.52 22.44
C ILE A 159 -9.77 -3.18 20.98
N LEU A 160 -8.79 -2.52 20.34
CA LEU A 160 -8.78 -2.21 18.91
C LEU A 160 -7.70 -3.03 18.22
N ASP A 161 -8.13 -3.95 17.38
CA ASP A 161 -7.26 -4.73 16.49
C ASP A 161 -7.22 -4.06 15.12
N ILE A 162 -6.03 -3.87 14.56
CA ILE A 162 -5.82 -3.28 13.23
C ILE A 162 -4.81 -4.12 12.47
N PHE A 163 -5.04 -4.36 11.18
CA PHE A 163 -4.04 -4.98 10.31
C PHE A 163 -3.52 -3.95 9.28
N PRO A 164 -2.47 -3.19 9.64
CA PRO A 164 -1.88 -2.22 8.72
C PRO A 164 -1.37 -2.91 7.46
N VAL A 165 -1.57 -2.29 6.30
CA VAL A 165 -1.27 -2.91 5.00
C VAL A 165 0.22 -3.16 4.77
N GLN A 166 1.08 -2.38 5.42
CA GLN A 166 2.54 -2.52 5.36
C GLN A 166 3.12 -3.57 6.33
N ASN A 167 2.31 -4.08 7.27
CA ASN A 167 2.74 -5.05 8.26
C ASN A 167 2.46 -6.47 7.81
N ASP A 168 3.25 -7.43 8.30
CA ASP A 168 3.01 -8.86 8.07
C ASP A 168 2.01 -9.47 9.06
N ASN A 169 1.81 -8.81 10.20
CA ASN A 169 0.89 -9.23 11.25
C ASN A 169 0.07 -8.04 11.77
N PRO A 170 -1.14 -8.29 12.28
CA PRO A 170 -1.97 -7.27 12.88
C PRO A 170 -1.44 -6.78 14.23
N VAL A 171 -1.88 -5.59 14.63
CA VAL A 171 -1.55 -4.93 15.89
C VAL A 171 -2.79 -4.85 16.76
N ARG A 172 -2.65 -5.19 18.04
CA ARG A 172 -3.67 -5.04 19.09
C ARG A 172 -3.31 -3.87 19.98
N LEU A 173 -4.26 -2.97 20.18
CA LEU A 173 -4.19 -1.82 21.07
C LEU A 173 -5.21 -2.04 22.17
N GLU A 174 -4.77 -2.01 23.43
CA GLU A 174 -5.64 -2.09 24.59
C GLU A 174 -5.73 -0.70 25.23
N PHE A 175 -6.94 -0.17 25.33
CA PHE A 175 -7.20 1.16 25.86
C PHE A 175 -7.65 1.08 27.33
N PHE A 176 -7.07 1.95 28.14
CA PHE A 176 -7.59 2.28 29.47
C PHE A 176 -8.13 3.73 29.43
N GLY A 177 -9.44 3.88 29.36
CA GLY A 177 -10.05 5.16 28.96
C GLY A 177 -9.65 5.52 27.52
N ASP A 178 -9.04 6.66 27.34
CA ASP A 178 -8.55 7.15 26.04
C ASP A 178 -7.06 6.87 25.79
N GLU A 179 -6.34 6.33 26.80
CA GLU A 179 -4.90 6.06 26.73
C GLU A 179 -4.62 4.64 26.22
N ILE A 180 -3.64 4.48 25.33
CA ILE A 180 -3.13 3.17 24.92
C ILE A 180 -2.26 2.59 26.04
N ASP A 181 -2.81 1.67 26.83
CA ASP A 181 -2.14 0.98 27.95
C ASP A 181 -1.29 -0.21 27.50
N GLN A 182 -1.68 -0.90 26.41
CA GLN A 182 -0.88 -1.96 25.80
C GLN A 182 -0.92 -1.88 24.28
N MET A 183 0.21 -2.24 23.67
CA MET A 183 0.34 -2.32 22.22
C MET A 183 1.20 -3.53 21.85
N GLY A 184 0.73 -4.36 20.93
CA GLY A 184 1.50 -5.55 20.52
C GLY A 184 1.06 -6.13 19.19
N ILE A 185 2.00 -6.81 18.54
CA ILE A 185 1.76 -7.63 17.35
C ILE A 185 1.17 -8.96 17.80
N PHE A 186 0.19 -9.47 17.05
CA PHE A 186 -0.40 -10.78 17.32
C PHE A 186 -0.57 -11.60 16.04
N ASP A 187 -0.62 -12.91 16.18
CA ASP A 187 -0.88 -13.84 15.08
C ASP A 187 -2.39 -13.87 14.77
N PRO A 188 -2.82 -13.60 13.52
CA PRO A 188 -4.24 -13.49 13.18
C PRO A 188 -4.98 -14.82 13.26
N VAL A 189 -4.29 -15.96 13.13
CA VAL A 189 -4.89 -17.30 13.17
C VAL A 189 -5.07 -17.78 14.62
N THR A 190 -4.01 -17.69 15.42
CA THR A 190 -4.03 -18.18 16.82
C THR A 190 -4.50 -17.12 17.82
N GLN A 191 -4.58 -15.86 17.41
CA GLN A 191 -4.91 -14.69 18.24
C GLN A 191 -3.92 -14.45 19.40
N ARG A 192 -2.74 -15.10 19.36
CA ARG A 192 -1.73 -14.98 20.40
C ARG A 192 -0.79 -13.81 20.11
N LYS A 193 -0.43 -13.11 21.18
CA LYS A 193 0.59 -12.06 21.12
C LYS A 193 1.95 -12.64 20.69
N ILE A 194 2.57 -12.00 19.71
CA ILE A 194 3.91 -12.33 19.20
C ILE A 194 4.93 -11.44 19.90
N GLU A 195 4.72 -10.12 19.86
CA GLU A 195 5.68 -9.12 20.31
C GLU A 195 4.98 -7.91 20.90
N GLN A 196 5.62 -7.23 21.83
CA GLN A 196 5.20 -5.93 22.34
C GLN A 196 5.92 -4.83 21.58
N ILE A 197 5.17 -3.82 21.16
CA ILE A 197 5.69 -2.67 20.43
C ILE A 197 5.30 -1.37 21.13
N THR A 198 5.99 -0.28 20.80
CA THR A 198 5.74 1.05 21.38
C THR A 198 5.15 2.04 20.40
N ALA A 199 5.12 1.71 19.12
CA ALA A 199 4.53 2.54 18.08
C ALA A 199 3.97 1.67 16.93
N CYS A 200 2.91 2.15 16.29
CA CYS A 200 2.32 1.54 15.10
C CYS A 200 1.96 2.65 14.10
N THR A 201 2.48 2.56 12.89
CA THR A 201 2.10 3.46 11.81
C THR A 201 0.99 2.83 10.98
N ILE A 202 -0.05 3.60 10.71
CA ILE A 202 -1.21 3.21 9.92
C ILE A 202 -1.18 4.05 8.65
N THR A 203 -0.98 3.40 7.49
CA THR A 203 -1.07 4.01 6.16
C THR A 203 -2.44 3.75 5.56
N PRO A 204 -2.87 4.48 4.51
CA PRO A 204 -4.09 4.15 3.79
C PRO A 204 -4.13 2.69 3.34
N ALA A 205 -5.32 2.07 3.39
CA ALA A 205 -5.57 0.71 2.94
C ALA A 205 -6.04 0.63 1.48
N ARG A 206 -6.34 1.77 0.86
CA ARG A 206 -6.77 1.92 -0.54
C ARG A 206 -5.97 3.00 -1.23
N GLU A 207 -5.61 2.76 -2.49
CA GLU A 207 -4.89 3.74 -3.32
C GLU A 207 -5.80 4.86 -3.84
N ILE A 208 -7.08 4.54 -4.03
CA ILE A 208 -8.12 5.48 -4.45
C ILE A 208 -9.09 5.67 -3.29
N LEU A 209 -9.07 6.87 -2.72
CA LEU A 209 -9.90 7.27 -1.58
C LEU A 209 -10.51 8.65 -1.89
N PRO A 210 -11.57 8.70 -2.71
CA PRO A 210 -12.25 9.96 -3.01
C PRO A 210 -12.91 10.51 -1.75
N ASP A 211 -12.83 11.83 -1.56
CA ASP A 211 -13.67 12.52 -0.59
C ASP A 211 -15.13 12.64 -1.10
N ASP A 212 -16.05 13.12 -0.27
CA ASP A 212 -17.47 13.22 -0.62
C ASP A 212 -17.70 14.07 -1.87
N VAL A 213 -16.92 15.13 -2.06
CA VAL A 213 -17.02 16.00 -3.24
C VAL A 213 -16.58 15.25 -4.50
N GLN A 214 -15.44 14.55 -4.40
CA GLN A 214 -14.90 13.74 -5.50
C GLN A 214 -15.82 12.57 -5.82
N THR A 215 -16.38 11.90 -4.80
CA THR A 215 -17.37 10.82 -4.96
C THR A 215 -18.59 11.31 -5.74
N ASN A 216 -19.15 12.46 -5.37
CA ASN A 216 -20.30 13.03 -6.07
C ASN A 216 -19.97 13.38 -7.53
N VAL A 217 -18.77 13.90 -7.81
CA VAL A 217 -18.31 14.16 -9.19
C VAL A 217 -18.20 12.86 -9.98
N ILE A 218 -17.61 11.81 -9.40
CA ILE A 218 -17.46 10.50 -10.04
C ILE A 218 -18.84 9.88 -10.33
N LEU A 219 -19.76 9.90 -9.36
CA LEU A 219 -21.12 9.39 -9.54
C LEU A 219 -21.86 10.16 -10.66
N HIS A 220 -21.67 11.47 -10.73
CA HIS A 220 -22.25 12.25 -11.82
C HIS A 220 -21.69 11.86 -13.20
N LEU A 221 -20.37 11.65 -13.30
CA LEU A 221 -19.73 11.19 -14.53
C LEU A 221 -20.20 9.79 -14.93
N ILE A 222 -20.30 8.85 -13.98
CA ILE A 222 -20.85 7.51 -14.23
C ILE A 222 -22.27 7.62 -14.78
N ALA A 223 -23.15 8.43 -14.18
CA ALA A 223 -24.51 8.62 -14.64
C ALA A 223 -24.58 9.23 -16.05
N GLN A 224 -23.65 10.10 -16.42
CA GLN A 224 -23.55 10.61 -17.81
C GLN A 224 -23.09 9.52 -18.79
N LEU A 225 -22.14 8.68 -18.39
CA LEU A 225 -21.67 7.55 -19.22
C LEU A 225 -22.75 6.51 -19.40
N GLN A 226 -23.52 6.18 -18.35
CA GLN A 226 -24.67 5.25 -18.43
C GLN A 226 -25.70 5.71 -19.47
N LYS A 227 -26.03 7.01 -19.50
CA LYS A 227 -26.97 7.58 -20.49
C LYS A 227 -26.46 7.48 -21.93
N LYS A 228 -25.15 7.46 -22.14
CA LYS A 228 -24.52 7.37 -23.47
C LYS A 228 -24.20 5.94 -23.90
N ALA A 229 -24.14 5.01 -22.94
CA ALA A 229 -23.81 3.62 -23.21
C ALA A 229 -24.98 2.93 -23.90
N SER A 230 -24.71 2.37 -25.08
CA SER A 230 -25.69 1.54 -25.82
C SER A 230 -25.53 0.05 -25.50
N ASP A 231 -24.43 -0.36 -24.89
CA ASP A 231 -24.14 -1.73 -24.50
C ASP A 231 -24.73 -2.03 -23.10
N PRO A 232 -25.65 -3.01 -22.97
CA PRO A 232 -26.25 -3.40 -21.71
C PRO A 232 -25.23 -3.91 -20.68
N GLN A 233 -24.14 -4.54 -21.11
CA GLN A 233 -23.09 -5.02 -20.21
C GLN A 233 -22.32 -3.85 -19.60
N LEU A 234 -22.02 -2.83 -20.40
CA LEU A 234 -21.37 -1.62 -19.92
C LEU A 234 -22.29 -0.86 -18.96
N GLN A 235 -23.58 -0.76 -19.25
CA GLN A 235 -24.55 -0.11 -18.35
C GLN A 235 -24.57 -0.78 -16.97
N LYS A 236 -24.66 -2.13 -16.96
CA LYS A 236 -24.65 -2.91 -15.71
C LYS A 236 -23.35 -2.72 -14.92
N ARG A 237 -22.21 -2.72 -15.59
CA ARG A 237 -20.91 -2.47 -14.92
C ARG A 237 -20.84 -1.07 -14.30
N LEU A 238 -21.30 -0.06 -15.01
CA LEU A 238 -21.34 1.32 -14.49
C LEU A 238 -22.28 1.46 -13.28
N GLU A 239 -23.39 0.70 -13.26
CA GLU A 239 -24.30 0.65 -12.10
C GLU A 239 -23.61 -0.01 -10.89
N GLU A 240 -22.98 -1.16 -11.07
CA GLU A 240 -22.23 -1.86 -10.03
C GLU A 240 -21.09 -0.99 -9.44
N GLU A 241 -20.39 -0.22 -10.29
CA GLU A 241 -19.35 0.70 -9.82
C GLU A 241 -19.93 1.90 -9.04
N ALA A 242 -21.09 2.42 -9.47
CA ALA A 242 -21.76 3.49 -8.75
C ALA A 242 -22.25 3.04 -7.36
N ASP A 243 -22.78 1.83 -7.25
CA ASP A 243 -23.23 1.27 -5.98
C ASP A 243 -22.06 0.99 -5.04
N ALA A 244 -20.95 0.44 -5.55
CA ALA A 244 -19.72 0.24 -4.78
C ALA A 244 -19.13 1.57 -4.25
N LEU A 245 -19.25 2.67 -5.00
CA LEU A 245 -18.83 4.00 -4.53
C LEU A 245 -19.73 4.56 -3.43
N ARG A 246 -21.04 4.30 -3.49
CA ARG A 246 -22.00 4.72 -2.44
C ARG A 246 -21.78 3.96 -1.14
N GLU A 247 -21.60 2.64 -1.22
CA GLU A 247 -21.35 1.78 -0.05
C GLU A 247 -20.02 2.10 0.68
N ASN A 248 -19.06 2.70 0.01
CA ASN A 248 -17.79 3.11 0.64
C ASN A 248 -17.84 4.52 1.26
N THR A 249 -18.98 5.22 1.14
CA THR A 249 -19.18 6.58 1.69
C THR A 249 -20.09 6.59 2.93
N ASP A 250 -20.81 5.51 3.21
CA ASP A 250 -21.62 5.28 4.41
C ASP A 250 -20.81 4.50 5.47
#